data_6d9fa56903e1b1e0d465734b9edb87ab
#
_entry.id   6d9fa56903e1b1e0d465734b9edb87ab
#
_cell.length_a   1.000
_cell.length_b   1.000
_cell.length_c   1.000
_cell.angle_alpha   90.00
_cell.angle_beta   90.00
_cell.angle_gamma   90.00
#
_symmetry.space_group_name_H-M   'P 1'
#
loop_
_entity.id
_entity.type
_entity.pdbx_description
1 polymer ?
#
loop_
_entity_poly.entity_id
_entity_poly.type
_entity_poly.pdbx_seq_one_letter_code
_entity_poly.pdbx_strand_id
1 'polypeptide(L)'
;MTFFVEGVLRQDDPDSEVRRIGEFETREEAIAAAKALVDEFLRSEHKAGMLPSELFSMYQERGEHPFIFRDADMTMNVRTFDHLQYAMLRSTEICSGR
;
A
#
# COMPACT_ATOMS: atom_id res chain seq x y z
N MET A 1 1.94 -22.70 1.18
CA MET A 1 1.59 -21.58 2.07
C MET A 1 1.09 -20.43 1.22
N THR A 2 -0.03 -19.84 1.59
CA THR A 2 -0.66 -18.79 0.79
C THR A 2 -0.58 -17.46 1.52
N PHE A 3 -0.27 -16.41 0.80
CA PHE A 3 -0.28 -15.06 1.32
C PHE A 3 -1.44 -14.29 0.71
N PHE A 4 -2.14 -13.52 1.55
CA PHE A 4 -3.25 -12.68 1.11
C PHE A 4 -2.88 -11.23 1.24
N VAL A 5 -3.24 -10.43 0.24
CA VAL A 5 -3.06 -8.98 0.31
C VAL A 5 -4.45 -8.35 0.34
N GLU A 6 -4.69 -7.52 1.34
CA GLU A 6 -5.94 -6.80 1.51
C GLU A 6 -5.67 -5.31 1.59
N GLY A 7 -6.51 -4.52 0.95
CA GLY A 7 -6.41 -3.08 0.97
C GLY A 7 -7.47 -2.47 1.87
N VAL A 8 -7.07 -1.54 2.72
CA VAL A 8 -7.95 -0.83 3.65
C VAL A 8 -7.87 0.66 3.34
N LEU A 9 -9.01 1.29 3.08
CA LEU A 9 -9.06 2.72 2.74
C LEU A 9 -8.84 3.62 3.95
N ARG A 10 -9.39 3.23 5.11
CA ARG A 10 -9.23 4.01 6.35
C ARG A 10 -8.99 3.05 7.50
N GLN A 11 -7.78 3.03 8.01
CA GLN A 11 -7.39 2.13 9.08
C GLN A 11 -8.13 2.38 10.38
N ASP A 12 -8.46 3.63 10.65
CA ASP A 12 -9.11 4.06 11.89
C ASP A 12 -10.62 4.08 11.81
N ASP A 13 -11.20 3.72 10.68
CA ASP A 13 -12.65 3.71 10.48
C ASP A 13 -13.14 2.27 10.44
N PRO A 14 -13.91 1.82 11.46
CA PRO A 14 -14.40 0.43 11.49
C PRO A 14 -15.38 0.11 10.36
N ASP A 15 -15.97 1.13 9.74
CA ASP A 15 -16.89 0.93 8.62
C ASP A 15 -16.17 0.98 7.27
N SER A 16 -14.87 1.16 7.26
CA SER A 16 -14.08 1.21 6.03
C SER A 16 -14.11 -0.15 5.35
N GLU A 17 -14.26 -0.14 4.03
CA GLU A 17 -14.26 -1.36 3.25
C GLU A 17 -12.87 -1.96 3.18
N VAL A 18 -12.80 -3.29 3.34
CA VAL A 18 -11.59 -4.05 3.15
C VAL A 18 -11.75 -4.84 1.86
N ARG A 19 -10.83 -4.64 0.94
CA ARG A 19 -10.88 -5.27 -0.37
C ARG A 19 -9.74 -6.27 -0.50
N ARG A 20 -10.06 -7.50 -0.89
CA ARG A 20 -9.01 -8.48 -1.18
C ARG A 20 -8.37 -8.16 -2.51
N ILE A 21 -7.07 -7.89 -2.49
CA ILE A 21 -6.29 -7.59 -3.69
C ILE A 21 -5.93 -8.87 -4.42
N GLY A 22 -5.53 -9.92 -3.67
CA GLY A 22 -5.19 -11.19 -4.29
C GLY A 22 -4.62 -12.21 -3.32
N GLU A 23 -4.36 -13.39 -3.85
CA GLU A 23 -3.73 -14.50 -3.15
C GLU A 23 -2.46 -14.86 -3.90
N PHE A 24 -1.39 -15.12 -3.15
CA PHE A 24 -0.07 -15.35 -3.75
C PHE A 24 0.62 -16.52 -3.07
N GLU A 25 1.41 -17.27 -3.82
CA GLU A 25 2.13 -18.42 -3.29
C GLU A 25 3.39 -18.03 -2.54
N THR A 26 4.00 -16.90 -2.91
CA THR A 26 5.24 -16.45 -2.27
C THR A 26 5.05 -15.07 -1.64
N ARG A 27 5.88 -14.81 -0.63
CA ARG A 27 5.90 -13.51 0.04
C ARG A 27 6.33 -12.41 -0.94
N GLU A 28 7.28 -12.71 -1.79
CA GLU A 28 7.78 -11.76 -2.79
C GLU A 28 6.68 -11.30 -3.74
N GLU A 29 5.83 -12.22 -4.17
CA GLU A 29 4.68 -11.89 -5.02
C GLU A 29 3.67 -11.01 -4.29
N ALA A 30 3.42 -11.32 -3.02
CA ALA A 30 2.51 -10.52 -2.19
C ALA A 30 3.05 -9.10 -1.99
N ILE A 31 4.34 -8.98 -1.72
CA ILE A 31 5.00 -7.67 -1.57
C ILE A 31 4.92 -6.88 -2.88
N ALA A 32 5.16 -7.53 -4.02
CA ALA A 32 5.09 -6.87 -5.31
C ALA A 32 3.67 -6.33 -5.57
N ALA A 33 2.65 -7.10 -5.22
CA ALA A 33 1.26 -6.66 -5.37
C ALA A 33 0.94 -5.47 -4.46
N ALA A 34 1.43 -5.50 -3.22
CA ALA A 34 1.26 -4.39 -2.28
C ALA A 34 1.93 -3.12 -2.78
N LYS A 35 3.15 -3.24 -3.30
CA LYS A 35 3.87 -2.10 -3.88
C LYS A 35 3.15 -1.53 -5.08
N ALA A 36 2.60 -2.39 -5.94
CA ALA A 36 1.87 -1.95 -7.12
C ALA A 36 0.64 -1.13 -6.73
N LEU A 37 -0.05 -1.52 -5.67
CA LEU A 37 -1.21 -0.79 -5.19
C LEU A 37 -0.84 0.62 -4.74
N VAL A 38 0.24 0.75 -3.98
CA VAL A 38 0.76 2.04 -3.52
C VAL A 38 1.18 2.90 -4.73
N ASP A 39 1.97 2.32 -5.64
CA ASP A 39 2.47 3.03 -6.81
C ASP A 39 1.33 3.58 -7.68
N GLU A 40 0.31 2.78 -7.90
CA GLU A 40 -0.83 3.18 -8.71
C GLU A 40 -1.51 4.41 -8.14
N PHE A 41 -1.75 4.44 -6.83
CA PHE A 41 -2.33 5.61 -6.19
C PHE A 41 -1.43 6.84 -6.33
N LEU A 42 -0.15 6.69 -5.99
CA LEU A 42 0.78 7.81 -6.02
C LEU A 42 0.91 8.41 -7.43
N ARG A 43 0.98 7.56 -8.44
CA ARG A 43 1.07 8.04 -9.84
C ARG A 43 -0.21 8.71 -10.28
N SER A 44 -1.36 8.21 -9.87
CA SER A 44 -2.64 8.79 -10.26
C SER A 44 -2.88 10.16 -9.63
N GLU A 45 -2.33 10.40 -8.44
CA GLU A 45 -2.53 11.65 -7.71
C GLU A 45 -1.41 12.67 -7.90
N HIS A 46 -0.28 12.26 -8.45
CA HIS A 46 0.86 13.14 -8.62
C HIS A 46 0.57 14.25 -9.64
N LYS A 47 0.97 15.47 -9.29
CA LYS A 47 0.87 16.63 -10.17
C LYS A 47 2.22 17.34 -10.23
N ALA A 48 2.48 17.99 -11.35
CA ALA A 48 3.74 18.72 -11.54
C ALA A 48 3.89 19.78 -10.45
N GLY A 49 5.08 19.86 -9.87
CA GLY A 49 5.37 20.83 -8.82
C GLY A 49 4.95 20.40 -7.42
N MET A 50 4.32 19.24 -7.29
CA MET A 50 3.89 18.73 -5.99
C MET A 50 5.10 18.31 -5.16
N LEU A 51 5.05 18.64 -3.86
CA LEU A 51 6.10 18.21 -2.93
C LEU A 51 5.87 16.76 -2.49
N PRO A 52 6.95 16.03 -2.17
CA PRO A 52 6.80 14.65 -1.68
C PRO A 52 5.89 14.53 -0.45
N SER A 53 5.99 15.49 0.48
CA SER A 53 5.16 15.49 1.67
C SER A 53 3.68 15.65 1.35
N GLU A 54 3.35 16.39 0.32
CA GLU A 54 1.97 16.57 -0.11
C GLU A 54 1.40 15.27 -0.68
N LEU A 55 2.18 14.61 -1.53
CA LEU A 55 1.76 13.35 -2.13
C LEU A 55 1.60 12.26 -1.07
N PHE A 56 2.55 12.19 -0.14
CA PHE A 56 2.48 11.22 0.96
C PHE A 56 1.26 11.48 1.86
N SER A 57 0.95 12.75 2.15
CA SER A 57 -0.23 13.10 2.93
C SER A 57 -1.51 12.66 2.25
N MET A 58 -1.59 12.83 0.94
CA MET A 58 -2.74 12.37 0.15
C MET A 58 -2.90 10.87 0.25
N TYR A 59 -1.79 10.14 0.19
CA TYR A 59 -1.82 8.68 0.34
C TYR A 59 -2.35 8.28 1.72
N GLN A 60 -1.89 8.94 2.78
CA GLN A 60 -2.34 8.62 4.14
C GLN A 60 -3.84 8.87 4.33
N GLU A 61 -4.35 9.91 3.69
CA GLU A 61 -5.76 10.29 3.84
C GLU A 61 -6.71 9.51 2.94
N ARG A 62 -6.31 9.23 1.70
CA ARG A 62 -7.20 8.69 0.69
C ARG A 62 -6.72 7.42 0.00
N GLY A 63 -5.47 7.05 0.21
CA GLY A 63 -4.92 5.88 -0.43
C GLY A 63 -5.37 4.58 0.23
N GLU A 64 -5.34 3.50 -0.55
CA GLU A 64 -5.59 2.16 -0.05
C GLU A 64 -4.32 1.65 0.62
N HIS A 65 -4.44 1.17 1.86
CA HIS A 65 -3.31 0.68 2.64
C HIS A 65 -3.25 -0.84 2.53
N PRO A 66 -2.22 -1.41 1.90
CA PRO A 66 -2.12 -2.86 1.76
C PRO A 66 -1.58 -3.53 3.02
N PHE A 67 -2.20 -4.64 3.38
CA PHE A 67 -1.76 -5.50 4.47
C PHE A 67 -1.57 -6.91 3.94
N ILE A 68 -0.52 -7.59 4.41
CA ILE A 68 -0.19 -8.95 3.99
C ILE A 68 -0.44 -9.90 5.13
N PHE A 69 -1.21 -10.94 4.87
CA PHE A 69 -1.56 -11.97 5.86
C PHE A 69 -1.13 -13.34 5.37
N ARG A 70 -0.75 -14.21 6.30
CA ARG A 70 -0.51 -15.62 6.00
C ARG A 70 -1.82 -16.38 6.10
N ASP A 71 -1.93 -17.47 5.33
CA ASP A 71 -3.19 -18.19 5.14
C ASP A 71 -3.83 -18.71 6.43
N ALA A 72 -3.07 -19.43 7.24
CA ALA A 72 -3.61 -20.08 8.43
C ALA A 72 -3.83 -19.12 9.59
N ASP A 73 -3.34 -17.89 9.45
CA ASP A 73 -3.30 -16.93 10.55
C ASP A 73 -3.72 -15.55 10.06
N MET A 74 -4.96 -15.46 9.62
CA MET A 74 -5.51 -14.23 9.03
C MET A 74 -5.49 -13.05 9.99
N THR A 75 -5.29 -13.31 11.29
CA THR A 75 -5.24 -12.25 12.29
C THR A 75 -3.85 -11.63 12.42
N MET A 76 -2.82 -12.27 11.85
CA MET A 76 -1.45 -11.82 11.97
C MET A 76 -0.96 -11.18 10.66
N ASN A 77 -0.69 -9.89 10.74
CA ASN A 77 -0.06 -9.19 9.64
C ASN A 77 1.41 -9.62 9.54
N VAL A 78 1.80 -10.06 8.37
CA VAL A 78 3.19 -10.44 8.11
C VAL A 78 4.01 -9.15 7.97
N ARG A 79 4.87 -8.88 8.93
CA ARG A 79 5.67 -7.65 8.98
C ARG A 79 6.84 -7.69 7.99
N THR A 80 6.53 -7.89 6.73
CA THR A 80 7.53 -7.98 5.68
C THR A 80 7.51 -6.77 4.76
N PHE A 81 6.51 -5.92 4.93
CA PHE A 81 6.33 -4.76 4.08
C PHE A 81 5.73 -3.60 4.87
N ASP A 82 6.47 -2.51 4.96
CA ASP A 82 6.00 -1.27 5.58
C ASP A 82 5.51 -0.35 4.47
N HIS A 83 4.20 -0.34 4.26
CA HIS A 83 3.60 0.44 3.18
C HIS A 83 3.77 1.95 3.36
N LEU A 84 3.82 2.44 4.59
CA LEU A 84 4.01 3.87 4.85
C LEU A 84 5.43 4.30 4.49
N GLN A 85 6.43 3.52 4.88
CA GLN A 85 7.81 3.80 4.51
C GLN A 85 7.99 3.75 3.00
N TYR A 86 7.43 2.74 2.37
CA TYR A 86 7.49 2.60 0.92
C TYR A 86 6.84 3.79 0.22
N ALA A 87 5.64 4.20 0.68
CA ALA A 87 4.93 5.33 0.10
C ALA A 87 5.73 6.62 0.22
N MET A 88 6.41 6.82 1.35
CA MET A 88 7.25 8.00 1.55
C MET A 88 8.42 8.02 0.56
N LEU A 89 9.12 6.89 0.42
CA LEU A 89 10.24 6.78 -0.51
C LEU A 89 9.79 6.97 -1.95
N ARG A 90 8.68 6.35 -2.34
CA ARG A 90 8.15 6.47 -3.69
C ARG A 90 7.66 7.88 -3.99
N SER A 91 7.05 8.56 -3.00
CA SER A 91 6.63 9.94 -3.17
C SER A 91 7.82 10.83 -3.51
N THR A 92 8.94 10.61 -2.82
CA THR A 92 10.17 11.34 -3.10
C THR A 92 10.66 11.07 -4.53
N GLU A 93 10.69 9.80 -4.94
CA GLU A 93 11.14 9.42 -6.28
C GLU A 93 10.24 10.00 -7.37
N ILE A 94 8.93 9.89 -7.20
CA ILE A 94 7.96 10.36 -8.20
C ILE A 94 8.02 11.89 -8.32
N CYS A 95 8.08 12.59 -7.20
CA CYS A 95 8.12 14.05 -7.19
C CYS A 95 9.45 14.61 -7.69
N SER A 96 10.51 13.81 -7.72
CA SER A 96 11.80 14.24 -8.25
C SER A 96 11.82 14.24 -9.79
N GLY A 97 10.76 13.77 -10.43
CA GLY A 97 10.67 13.77 -11.89
C GLY A 97 11.42 12.63 -12.55
N ARG A 98 11.68 11.56 -11.82
CA ARG A 98 12.42 10.41 -12.33
C ARG A 98 11.59 9.16 -12.40
#